data_ade0c893ee56b8f5f2365a71205bbb2a
#
_entry.id   ade0c893ee56b8f5f2365a71205bbb2a
#
_cell.length_a   1.000
_cell.length_b   1.000
_cell.length_c   1.000
_cell.angle_alpha   90.00
_cell.angle_beta   90.00
_cell.angle_gamma   90.00
#
_symmetry.space_group_name_H-M   'P 1'
#
loop_
_entity.id
_entity.type
_entity.pdbx_description
1 polymer ?
#
loop_
_entity_poly.entity_id
_entity_poly.type
_entity_poly.pdbx_seq_one_letter_code
_entity_poly.pdbx_strand_id
1 'polypeptide(L)'
;MKRVLTKIQKTEINTYIDEFVKARQKYFTDGQEWLEAKVTDEKIYVQIDRKQLEEELDDMIKISLQFGQVLPLEMKIQVRKVAGGAEISYMDNGAGSWRCGRIYASEKAGRAASPEKRWGVQIA
;
A
#
# COMPACT_ATOMS: atom_id res chain seq x y z
N MET A 1 -16.29 10.22 22.09
CA MET A 1 -15.72 10.15 20.75
C MET A 1 -14.23 9.93 20.82
N LYS A 2 -13.79 9.01 20.05
CA LYS A 2 -12.38 8.71 20.02
C LYS A 2 -11.63 9.65 19.10
N ARG A 3 -10.58 10.23 19.61
CA ARG A 3 -9.75 11.13 18.83
C ARG A 3 -8.44 10.45 18.49
N VAL A 4 -8.14 10.39 17.22
CA VAL A 4 -6.89 9.83 16.74
C VAL A 4 -5.90 10.97 16.55
N LEU A 5 -4.78 10.87 17.24
CA LEU A 5 -3.71 11.85 17.07
C LEU A 5 -2.90 11.48 15.84
N THR A 6 -2.88 12.37 14.88
CA THR A 6 -2.08 12.19 13.68
C THR A 6 -0.64 12.55 13.98
N LYS A 7 0.26 11.64 13.71
CA LYS A 7 1.68 11.84 13.94
C LYS A 7 2.40 11.80 12.61
N ILE A 8 2.60 12.98 12.03
CA ILE A 8 3.24 13.12 10.73
C ILE A 8 4.75 13.01 10.90
N GLN A 9 5.37 12.17 10.08
CA GLN A 9 6.81 11.96 10.10
C GLN A 9 7.36 11.93 8.69
N LYS A 10 8.54 12.51 8.53
CA LYS A 10 9.29 12.40 7.28
C LYS A 10 9.71 10.95 7.10
N THR A 11 9.35 10.36 5.98
CA THR A 11 9.55 8.94 5.75
C THR A 11 10.09 8.71 4.33
N GLU A 12 11.12 7.87 4.21
CA GLU A 12 11.56 7.43 2.90
C GLU A 12 10.63 6.30 2.47
N ILE A 13 9.79 6.55 1.49
CA ILE A 13 8.64 5.70 1.20
C ILE A 13 9.01 4.36 0.58
N ASN A 14 10.04 4.32 -0.26
CA ASN A 14 10.46 3.05 -0.86
C ASN A 14 10.94 2.07 0.22
N THR A 15 11.77 2.55 1.14
CA THR A 15 12.24 1.73 2.25
C THR A 15 11.09 1.30 3.15
N TYR A 16 10.19 2.23 3.45
CA TYR A 16 9.06 1.93 4.31
C TYR A 16 8.18 0.81 3.73
N ILE A 17 7.85 0.91 2.44
CA ILE A 17 7.02 -0.10 1.78
C ILE A 17 7.75 -1.44 1.69
N ASP A 18 9.04 -1.42 1.37
CA ASP A 18 9.82 -2.66 1.31
C ASP A 18 9.80 -3.39 2.64
N GLU A 19 10.03 -2.66 3.74
CA GLU A 19 10.00 -3.24 5.08
C GLU A 19 8.61 -3.72 5.48
N PHE A 20 7.59 -2.94 5.12
CA PHE A 20 6.21 -3.33 5.38
C PHE A 20 5.90 -4.67 4.73
N VAL A 21 6.22 -4.81 3.46
CA VAL A 21 5.93 -6.03 2.71
C VAL A 21 6.71 -7.21 3.27
N LYS A 22 7.99 -7.02 3.56
CA LYS A 22 8.81 -8.09 4.13
C LYS A 22 8.25 -8.58 5.46
N ALA A 23 7.75 -7.67 6.29
CA ALA A 23 7.17 -8.04 7.57
C ALA A 23 5.90 -8.89 7.40
N ARG A 24 5.18 -8.73 6.30
CA ARG A 24 3.94 -9.48 6.06
C ARG A 24 4.15 -10.74 5.23
N GLN A 25 5.20 -10.82 4.45
CA GLN A 25 5.45 -12.00 3.61
C GLN A 25 5.57 -13.28 4.43
N LYS A 26 6.04 -13.17 5.64
CA LYS A 26 6.20 -14.34 6.51
C LYS A 26 4.87 -15.01 6.86
N TYR A 27 3.74 -14.34 6.65
CA TYR A 27 2.43 -14.94 6.87
C TYR A 27 1.90 -15.68 5.66
N PHE A 28 2.58 -15.60 4.52
CA PHE A 28 2.11 -16.17 3.27
C PHE A 28 3.13 -17.20 2.77
N THR A 29 3.18 -18.35 3.46
CA THR A 29 4.21 -19.36 3.20
C THR A 29 3.70 -20.63 2.56
N ASP A 30 2.39 -20.74 2.34
CA ASP A 30 1.81 -21.97 1.81
C ASP A 30 1.70 -21.96 0.28
N GLY A 31 2.14 -20.92 -0.39
CA GLY A 31 2.07 -20.81 -1.84
C GLY A 31 0.72 -20.40 -2.40
N GLN A 32 -0.26 -20.17 -1.54
CA GLN A 32 -1.60 -19.79 -1.97
C GLN A 32 -1.78 -18.29 -2.06
N GLU A 33 -0.97 -17.54 -1.32
CA GLU A 33 -0.96 -16.08 -1.38
C GLU A 33 0.45 -15.60 -1.66
N TRP A 34 0.53 -14.52 -2.40
CA TRP A 34 1.81 -13.91 -2.76
C TRP A 34 1.70 -12.40 -2.57
N LEU A 35 2.61 -11.85 -1.81
CA LEU A 35 2.69 -10.39 -1.61
C LEU A 35 4.09 -9.93 -2.00
N GLU A 36 4.17 -8.94 -2.88
CA GLU A 36 5.46 -8.37 -3.26
C GLU A 36 5.41 -6.86 -3.30
N ALA A 37 6.57 -6.26 -3.12
CA ALA A 37 6.75 -4.82 -3.25
C ALA A 37 7.45 -4.52 -4.56
N LYS A 38 6.98 -3.50 -5.27
CA LYS A 38 7.68 -2.95 -6.43
C LYS A 38 8.15 -1.56 -6.06
N VAL A 39 9.38 -1.51 -5.58
CA VAL A 39 10.01 -0.28 -5.12
C VAL A 39 11.35 -0.12 -5.83
N THR A 40 11.91 1.08 -5.75
CA THR A 40 13.19 1.39 -6.37
C THR A 40 14.20 1.80 -5.31
N ASP A 41 15.44 2.01 -5.74
CA ASP A 41 16.48 2.53 -4.86
C ASP A 41 16.42 4.05 -4.72
N GLU A 42 15.53 4.69 -5.45
CA GLU A 42 15.38 6.13 -5.39
C GLU A 42 14.88 6.55 -4.01
N LYS A 43 15.47 7.61 -3.48
CA LYS A 43 15.06 8.11 -2.17
C LYS A 43 13.93 9.12 -2.35
N ILE A 44 12.74 8.72 -1.94
CA ILE A 44 11.54 9.56 -2.04
C ILE A 44 11.03 9.80 -0.64
N TYR A 45 11.12 11.04 -0.18
CA TYR A 45 10.72 11.40 1.17
C TYR A 45 9.33 12.04 1.17
N VAL A 46 8.47 11.54 2.04
CA VAL A 46 7.11 12.03 2.17
C VAL A 46 6.79 12.28 3.63
N GLN A 47 5.80 13.12 3.89
CA GLN A 47 5.35 13.45 5.24
C GLN A 47 4.04 12.70 5.49
N ILE A 48 4.13 11.62 6.25
CA ILE A 48 2.97 10.73 6.46
C ILE A 48 2.85 10.34 7.92
N ASP A 49 1.64 9.94 8.28
CA ASP A 49 1.40 9.20 9.51
C ASP A 49 1.62 7.72 9.17
N ARG A 50 2.73 7.17 9.66
CA ARG A 50 3.12 5.78 9.32
C ARG A 50 2.11 4.77 9.79
N LYS A 51 1.53 4.99 10.96
CA LYS A 51 0.55 4.07 11.52
C LYS A 51 -0.72 4.07 10.67
N GLN A 52 -1.15 5.25 10.24
CA GLN A 52 -2.33 5.36 9.40
C GLN A 52 -2.11 4.66 8.06
N LEU A 53 -0.94 4.85 7.44
CA LEU A 53 -0.63 4.19 6.17
C LEU A 53 -0.59 2.68 6.35
N GLU A 54 0.02 2.21 7.43
CA GLU A 54 0.07 0.79 7.72
C GLU A 54 -1.34 0.19 7.83
N GLU A 55 -2.23 0.87 8.56
CA GLU A 55 -3.61 0.42 8.70
C GLU A 55 -4.34 0.38 7.37
N GLU A 56 -4.13 1.39 6.53
CA GLU A 56 -4.75 1.42 5.22
C GLU A 56 -4.30 0.26 4.34
N LEU A 57 -3.01 -0.02 4.33
CA LEU A 57 -2.47 -1.12 3.53
C LEU A 57 -2.91 -2.46 4.08
N ASP A 58 -2.93 -2.63 5.40
CA ASP A 58 -3.40 -3.87 6.02
C ASP A 58 -4.87 -4.11 5.73
N ASP A 59 -5.68 -3.05 5.69
CA ASP A 59 -7.09 -3.19 5.35
C ASP A 59 -7.26 -3.69 3.92
N MET A 60 -6.46 -3.18 2.99
CA MET A 60 -6.49 -3.65 1.61
C MET A 60 -6.11 -5.12 1.49
N ILE A 61 -5.08 -5.52 2.23
CA ILE A 61 -4.66 -6.93 2.25
C ILE A 61 -5.77 -7.81 2.82
N LYS A 62 -6.41 -7.38 3.90
CA LYS A 62 -7.52 -8.13 4.50
C LYS A 62 -8.67 -8.33 3.52
N ILE A 63 -9.02 -7.28 2.78
CA ILE A 63 -10.09 -7.38 1.79
C ILE A 63 -9.72 -8.40 0.71
N SER A 64 -8.48 -8.36 0.24
CA SER A 64 -8.03 -9.32 -0.77
C SER A 64 -8.10 -10.75 -0.25
N LEU A 65 -7.66 -10.98 0.99
CA LEU A 65 -7.68 -12.32 1.58
C LEU A 65 -9.10 -12.82 1.81
N GLN A 66 -10.01 -11.91 2.19
CA GLN A 66 -11.38 -12.28 2.50
C GLN A 66 -12.21 -12.59 1.26
N PHE A 67 -12.00 -11.83 0.19
CA PHE A 67 -12.84 -11.90 -1.00
C PHE A 67 -12.14 -12.45 -2.23
N GLY A 68 -10.86 -12.79 -2.11
CA GLY A 68 -10.12 -13.36 -3.23
C GLY A 68 -10.60 -14.77 -3.55
N GLN A 69 -10.88 -15.01 -4.83
CA GLN A 69 -11.40 -16.29 -5.30
C GLN A 69 -10.47 -16.98 -6.28
N VAL A 70 -9.31 -16.40 -6.52
CA VAL A 70 -8.33 -16.92 -7.45
C VAL A 70 -7.13 -17.41 -6.66
N LEU A 71 -6.62 -18.60 -7.00
CA LEU A 71 -5.43 -19.15 -6.39
C LEU A 71 -4.38 -19.40 -7.46
N PRO A 72 -3.13 -18.98 -7.26
CA PRO A 72 -2.70 -18.21 -6.10
C PRO A 72 -3.19 -16.78 -6.15
N LEU A 73 -3.49 -16.25 -4.98
CA LEU A 73 -3.84 -14.84 -4.85
C LEU A 73 -2.56 -14.02 -4.89
N GLU A 74 -2.47 -13.09 -5.82
CA GLU A 74 -1.31 -12.23 -5.97
C GLU A 74 -1.65 -10.82 -5.54
N MET A 75 -0.81 -10.26 -4.68
CA MET A 75 -0.97 -8.90 -4.16
C MET A 75 0.33 -8.15 -4.37
N LYS A 76 0.23 -6.92 -4.84
CA LYS A 76 1.42 -6.10 -5.13
C LYS A 76 1.24 -4.70 -4.58
N ILE A 77 2.29 -4.17 -3.97
CA ILE A 77 2.31 -2.78 -3.54
C ILE A 77 3.44 -2.09 -4.30
N GLN A 78 3.09 -1.05 -5.02
CA GLN A 78 4.03 -0.33 -5.86
C GLN A 78 4.16 1.11 -5.39
N VAL A 79 5.38 1.64 -5.43
CA VAL A 79 5.65 3.05 -5.15
C VAL A 79 6.09 3.71 -6.45
N ARG A 80 5.50 4.86 -6.73
CA ARG A 80 5.87 5.63 -7.90
C ARG A 80 6.01 7.09 -7.50
N LYS A 81 7.10 7.72 -7.96
CA LYS A 81 7.28 9.14 -7.73
C LYS A 81 6.35 9.93 -8.64
N VAL A 82 5.69 10.91 -8.05
CA VAL A 82 4.80 11.80 -8.78
C VAL A 82 5.09 13.24 -8.36
N ALA A 83 4.49 14.19 -9.04
CA ALA A 83 4.69 15.60 -8.68
C ALA A 83 4.20 15.82 -7.25
N GLY A 84 5.08 16.34 -6.40
CA GLY A 84 4.74 16.69 -5.02
C GLY A 84 4.75 15.54 -4.03
N GLY A 85 5.20 14.34 -4.43
CA GLY A 85 5.25 13.24 -3.48
C GLY A 85 5.37 11.88 -4.12
N ALA A 86 4.62 10.93 -3.60
CA ALA A 86 4.59 9.56 -4.09
C ALA A 86 3.18 9.03 -4.19
N GLU A 87 2.98 8.14 -5.14
CA GLU A 87 1.75 7.37 -5.25
C GLU A 87 2.05 5.94 -4.84
N ILE A 88 1.27 5.43 -3.91
CA ILE A 88 1.37 4.05 -3.46
C ILE A 88 0.17 3.31 -4.02
N SER A 89 0.42 2.30 -4.84
CA SER A 89 -0.64 1.52 -5.47
C SER A 89 -0.68 0.13 -4.87
N TYR A 90 -1.86 -0.32 -4.50
CA TYR A 90 -2.09 -1.68 -4.10
C TYR A 90 -2.91 -2.39 -5.17
N MET A 91 -2.47 -3.58 -5.58
CA MET A 91 -3.12 -4.33 -6.63
C MET A 91 -3.28 -5.79 -6.23
N ASP A 92 -4.40 -6.41 -6.64
CA ASP A 92 -4.58 -7.85 -6.47
C ASP A 92 -5.37 -8.44 -7.64
N ASN A 93 -5.25 -9.75 -7.79
CA ASN A 93 -5.92 -10.48 -8.85
C ASN A 93 -7.11 -11.29 -8.34
N GLY A 94 -7.58 -11.02 -7.12
CA GLY A 94 -8.53 -11.89 -6.42
C GLY A 94 -9.90 -12.01 -7.05
N ALA A 95 -10.28 -11.09 -7.93
CA ALA A 95 -11.58 -11.12 -8.59
C ALA A 95 -11.51 -11.69 -10.02
N GLY A 96 -10.40 -12.34 -10.38
CA GLY A 96 -10.19 -12.82 -11.73
C GLY A 96 -9.62 -11.77 -12.67
N SER A 97 -9.57 -10.54 -12.24
CA SER A 97 -8.90 -9.44 -12.93
C SER A 97 -8.23 -8.56 -11.88
N TRP A 98 -7.28 -7.74 -12.31
CA TRP A 98 -6.55 -6.91 -11.37
C TRP A 98 -7.39 -5.76 -10.87
N ARG A 99 -7.39 -5.57 -9.55
CA ARG A 99 -8.01 -4.42 -8.89
C ARG A 99 -6.91 -3.55 -8.31
N CYS A 100 -7.14 -2.25 -8.29
CA CYS A 100 -6.13 -1.30 -7.86
C CYS A 100 -6.72 -0.27 -6.91
N GLY A 101 -6.03 -0.05 -5.81
CA GLY A 101 -6.28 1.05 -4.89
C GLY A 101 -5.06 1.94 -4.83
N ARG A 102 -5.26 3.25 -4.67
CA ARG A 102 -4.16 4.21 -4.65
C ARG A 102 -4.23 5.12 -3.46
N ILE A 103 -3.05 5.42 -2.92
CA ILE A 103 -2.88 6.36 -1.83
C ILE A 103 -1.84 7.38 -2.25
N TYR A 104 -2.13 8.64 -2.02
CA TYR A 104 -1.19 9.73 -2.31
C TYR A 104 -0.48 10.14 -1.04
N ALA A 105 0.83 10.28 -1.08
CA ALA A 105 1.63 10.77 0.03
C ALA A 105 2.37 12.03 -0.41
N SER A 106 2.20 13.11 0.35
CA SER A 106 2.78 14.40 0.02
C SER A 106 4.19 14.54 0.59
N GLU A 107 5.06 15.22 -0.15
CA GLU A 107 6.38 15.57 0.35
C GLU A 107 6.34 16.78 1.28
N LYS A 108 5.23 17.51 1.32
CA LYS A 108 5.14 18.72 2.12
C LYS A 108 4.59 18.42 3.51
N ALA A 109 5.24 19.03 4.51
CA ALA A 109 4.77 18.94 5.88
C ALA A 109 3.35 19.51 6.00
N GLY A 110 2.58 18.96 6.94
CA GLY A 110 1.23 19.42 7.19
C GLY A 110 0.16 18.73 6.35
N ARG A 111 0.56 17.84 5.45
CA ARG A 111 -0.39 17.04 4.70
C ARG A 111 -0.23 15.58 5.05
N ALA A 112 -1.30 14.99 5.52
CA ALA A 112 -1.35 13.56 5.75
C ALA A 112 -1.49 12.83 4.41
N ALA A 113 -1.32 11.51 4.44
CA ALA A 113 -1.60 10.70 3.28
C ALA A 113 -3.05 10.95 2.84
N SER A 114 -3.25 11.05 1.53
CA SER A 114 -4.57 11.30 1.01
C SER A 114 -5.49 10.13 1.29
N PRO A 115 -6.72 10.39 1.75
CA PRO A 115 -7.68 9.32 1.95
C PRO A 115 -8.30 8.82 0.65
N GLU A 116 -7.87 9.31 -0.49
CA GLU A 116 -8.43 8.85 -1.74
C GLU A 116 -8.02 7.44 -2.04
N LYS A 117 -8.87 6.52 -1.65
CA LYS A 117 -8.75 5.12 -2.04
C LYS A 117 -9.73 4.88 -3.15
N ARG A 118 -9.24 4.52 -4.29
CA ARG A 118 -10.09 4.16 -5.40
C ARG A 118 -9.86 2.71 -5.75
N TRP A 119 -10.90 1.93 -5.61
CA TRP A 119 -10.90 0.56 -6.05
C TRP A 119 -11.54 0.51 -7.43
N GLY A 120 -10.79 0.02 -8.39
CA GLY A 120 -11.28 -0.17 -9.74
C GLY A 120 -10.83 -1.50 -10.28
N VAL A 121 -11.53 -1.98 -11.30
CA VAL A 121 -11.11 -3.17 -12.01
C VAL A 121 -10.25 -2.72 -13.18
N GLN A 122 -9.00 -3.20 -13.20
CA GLN A 122 -8.14 -2.98 -14.35
C GLN A 122 -8.16 -4.22 -15.20
N ILE A 123 -8.53 -4.03 -16.44
CA ILE A 123 -8.49 -5.11 -17.41
C ILE A 123 -7.15 -5.00 -18.12
N ALA A 124 -6.32 -6.00 -17.92
CA ALA A 124 -5.00 -6.00 -18.53
C ALA A 124 -5.09 -6.21 -20.03
#